data_72a75dcc1ec8436e0b1a12a5f4ad0fd8
#
_entry.id   72a75dcc1ec8436e0b1a12a5f4ad0fd8
#
_cell.length_a   1.000
_cell.length_b   1.000
_cell.length_c   1.000
_cell.angle_alpha   90.00
_cell.angle_beta   90.00
_cell.angle_gamma   90.00
#
_symmetry.space_group_name_H-M   'P 1'
#
loop_
_entity.id
_entity.type
_entity.pdbx_description
1 polymer ?
#
loop_
_entity_poly.entity_id
_entity_poly.type
_entity_poly.pdbx_seq_one_letter_code
_entity_poly.pdbx_strand_id
1 'polypeptide(L)'
;MLSLTEIRAKAQSWLGKEYNEETRKEVREMLDKDEKKLVDAFYQDLEFGTGGLRGIMGAGTNRMNIYTLGMATQGLSNYIIQQCGNSGVKVAIAHDCRNNSRYFAETTANIFSANGFEVYLFESLRPTPELSFAIRHFKCQSGVVITASHNPPEYNGYKAYWNDGGQVVAPHDEEIITEVRKITSVNKIKFNGNKDNIKSIGKETDELFLNEVKKISINPEIIKKFASIPIVYTPIHGTGITLVPAALKMFGFKNIIGVPEQDIPDGNFPTVKSPNPEEPDALKLAIKKAVESNAELVMATDPDADRLGLAVKNRTGEFILLNGNQTAVILIWYILSQFKERKKYKGNEYIIKTIVTTDLLEKIADGFNVEYFNVLTGFKFFAELIRQYEDVKKYIGGGEESYGFLPGDYVRDKDAVASCALAAETATWAKSKGMSLFELLLDIYVKYGFYKEKLINIVRKGKEGADQIKAMMAGYRNNPPEKINNSKVIKINDYEMQVSLDILKGTKTRIDLVKSDVLQFFLADGTKISIRPSGTEPKIKFYFSVNTKLDCSDKFEETEKVLDQRISAIIDDMKLL
;
A
#
# COMPACT_ATOMS: atom_id res chain seq x y z
N MET A 1 -26.48 -16.55 2.86
CA MET A 1 -25.51 -17.30 3.69
C MET A 1 -25.87 -18.78 3.62
N LEU A 2 -24.85 -19.63 3.54
CA LEU A 2 -25.05 -21.07 3.64
C LEU A 2 -25.60 -21.42 5.03
N SER A 3 -26.51 -22.40 5.11
CA SER A 3 -26.94 -23.00 6.38
C SER A 3 -25.81 -23.84 6.97
N LEU A 4 -25.87 -24.14 8.27
CA LEU A 4 -24.88 -25.00 8.91
C LEU A 4 -24.76 -26.36 8.21
N THR A 5 -25.88 -26.91 7.74
CA THR A 5 -25.91 -28.18 6.97
C THR A 5 -25.14 -28.06 5.66
N GLU A 6 -25.31 -26.98 4.93
CA GLU A 6 -24.56 -26.73 3.67
C GLU A 6 -23.08 -26.49 3.94
N ILE A 7 -22.74 -25.76 5.02
CA ILE A 7 -21.36 -25.56 5.46
C ILE A 7 -20.68 -26.91 5.79
N ARG A 8 -21.37 -27.78 6.54
CA ARG A 8 -20.87 -29.10 6.85
C ARG A 8 -20.69 -29.98 5.60
N ALA A 9 -21.66 -29.96 4.69
CA ALA A 9 -21.55 -30.69 3.41
C ALA A 9 -20.36 -30.19 2.57
N LYS A 10 -20.15 -28.88 2.51
CA LYS A 10 -19.00 -28.25 1.83
C LYS A 10 -17.68 -28.68 2.45
N ALA A 11 -17.57 -28.67 3.79
CA ALA A 11 -16.40 -29.13 4.49
C ALA A 11 -16.13 -30.62 4.30
N GLN A 12 -17.19 -31.46 4.30
CA GLN A 12 -17.07 -32.89 4.03
C GLN A 12 -16.49 -33.19 2.65
N SER A 13 -16.80 -32.37 1.63
CA SER A 13 -16.19 -32.51 0.31
C SER A 13 -14.67 -32.34 0.31
N TRP A 14 -14.11 -31.66 1.30
CA TRP A 14 -12.66 -31.48 1.47
C TRP A 14 -11.95 -32.67 2.12
N LEU A 15 -12.67 -33.75 2.41
CA LEU A 15 -12.11 -35.03 2.88
C LEU A 15 -11.76 -35.98 1.72
N GLY A 16 -12.02 -35.56 0.45
CA GLY A 16 -11.70 -36.30 -0.75
C GLY A 16 -10.20 -36.51 -0.96
N LYS A 17 -9.83 -37.51 -1.78
CA LYS A 17 -8.43 -37.89 -2.05
C LYS A 17 -7.64 -36.82 -2.80
N GLU A 18 -8.31 -35.88 -3.42
CA GLU A 18 -7.75 -34.71 -4.13
C GLU A 18 -7.13 -33.69 -3.17
N TYR A 19 -7.46 -33.74 -1.88
CA TYR A 19 -6.86 -32.93 -0.84
C TYR A 19 -5.76 -33.72 -0.10
N ASN A 20 -4.67 -33.03 0.29
CA ASN A 20 -3.59 -33.66 1.03
C ASN A 20 -4.03 -34.08 2.45
N GLU A 21 -3.22 -34.93 3.08
CA GLU A 21 -3.58 -35.51 4.36
C GLU A 21 -3.69 -34.50 5.51
N GLU A 22 -2.82 -33.48 5.50
CA GLU A 22 -2.81 -32.40 6.48
C GLU A 22 -4.13 -31.60 6.42
N THR A 23 -4.52 -31.18 5.23
CA THR A 23 -5.81 -30.49 5.00
C THR A 23 -6.99 -31.33 5.46
N ARG A 24 -7.02 -32.61 5.08
CA ARG A 24 -8.10 -33.55 5.52
C ARG A 24 -8.15 -33.73 7.03
N LYS A 25 -6.99 -33.76 7.68
CA LYS A 25 -6.90 -33.84 9.14
C LYS A 25 -7.48 -32.59 9.80
N GLU A 26 -7.06 -31.40 9.35
CA GLU A 26 -7.56 -30.13 9.88
C GLU A 26 -9.09 -30.01 9.70
N VAL A 27 -9.62 -30.41 8.54
CA VAL A 27 -11.07 -30.39 8.27
C VAL A 27 -11.83 -31.34 9.16
N ARG A 28 -11.32 -32.58 9.41
CA ARG A 28 -11.94 -33.52 10.36
C ARG A 28 -12.00 -32.94 11.77
N GLU A 29 -10.89 -32.34 12.23
CA GLU A 29 -10.85 -31.71 13.55
C GLU A 29 -11.89 -30.60 13.71
N MET A 30 -12.10 -29.78 12.66
CA MET A 30 -13.15 -28.76 12.65
C MET A 30 -14.55 -29.38 12.69
N LEU A 31 -14.81 -30.39 11.85
CA LEU A 31 -16.10 -31.09 11.80
C LEU A 31 -16.48 -31.75 13.13
N ASP A 32 -15.50 -32.30 13.85
CA ASP A 32 -15.71 -33.07 15.07
C ASP A 32 -15.71 -32.21 16.33
N LYS A 33 -14.93 -31.14 16.39
CA LYS A 33 -14.58 -30.46 17.64
C LYS A 33 -14.78 -28.96 17.66
N ASP A 34 -14.87 -28.26 16.51
CA ASP A 34 -14.87 -26.79 16.46
C ASP A 34 -15.81 -26.26 15.39
N GLU A 35 -17.11 -26.23 15.71
CA GLU A 35 -18.14 -25.71 14.81
C GLU A 35 -17.92 -24.24 14.46
N LYS A 36 -17.40 -23.42 15.39
CA LYS A 36 -17.13 -22.01 15.12
C LYS A 36 -16.03 -21.84 14.08
N LYS A 37 -14.93 -22.57 14.22
CA LYS A 37 -13.83 -22.57 13.23
C LYS A 37 -14.29 -23.15 11.90
N LEU A 38 -15.14 -24.18 11.92
CA LEU A 38 -15.76 -24.77 10.72
C LEU A 38 -16.57 -23.73 9.94
N VAL A 39 -17.50 -23.05 10.65
CA VAL A 39 -18.34 -22.02 10.03
C VAL A 39 -17.46 -20.92 9.42
N ASP A 40 -16.48 -20.42 10.17
CA ASP A 40 -15.60 -19.35 9.72
C ASP A 40 -14.73 -19.76 8.51
N ALA A 41 -14.35 -21.02 8.40
CA ALA A 41 -13.56 -21.55 7.30
C ALA A 41 -14.35 -21.82 6.01
N PHE A 42 -15.69 -22.07 6.10
CA PHE A 42 -16.48 -22.56 4.97
C PHE A 42 -17.76 -21.78 4.65
N TYR A 43 -18.14 -20.72 5.41
CA TYR A 43 -19.39 -19.99 5.22
C TYR A 43 -19.45 -19.22 3.87
N GLN A 44 -18.33 -18.96 3.27
CA GLN A 44 -18.16 -18.33 1.96
C GLN A 44 -16.87 -18.82 1.27
N ASP A 45 -16.67 -18.40 0.04
CA ASP A 45 -15.39 -18.57 -0.67
C ASP A 45 -14.52 -17.33 -0.48
N LEU A 46 -13.21 -17.52 -0.40
CA LEU A 46 -12.25 -16.41 -0.41
C LEU A 46 -12.33 -15.72 -1.78
N GLU A 47 -12.81 -14.50 -1.78
CA GLU A 47 -12.99 -13.76 -3.00
C GLU A 47 -11.63 -13.29 -3.57
N PHE A 48 -11.45 -13.51 -4.86
CA PHE A 48 -10.45 -12.80 -5.64
C PHE A 48 -10.97 -11.36 -5.81
N GLY A 49 -10.52 -10.47 -4.91
CA GLY A 49 -10.88 -9.05 -4.96
C GLY A 49 -10.18 -8.31 -6.10
N THR A 50 -10.36 -7.00 -6.16
CA THR A 50 -9.79 -6.14 -7.21
C THR A 50 -8.24 -6.09 -7.17
N GLY A 51 -7.58 -7.21 -7.42
CA GLY A 51 -6.11 -7.31 -7.47
C GLY A 51 -5.53 -8.53 -6.76
N GLY A 52 -6.35 -9.45 -6.23
CA GLY A 52 -5.84 -10.68 -5.63
C GLY A 52 -6.65 -11.24 -4.48
N LEU A 53 -6.04 -12.19 -3.75
CA LEU A 53 -6.60 -12.83 -2.56
C LEU A 53 -5.91 -12.29 -1.30
N ARG A 54 -6.63 -12.24 -0.19
CA ARG A 54 -6.05 -12.03 1.15
C ARG A 54 -6.93 -12.68 2.19
N GLY A 55 -6.34 -13.48 3.09
CA GLY A 55 -7.09 -14.16 4.12
C GLY A 55 -6.20 -14.83 5.16
N ILE A 56 -6.83 -15.34 6.20
CA ILE A 56 -6.18 -16.17 7.21
C ILE A 56 -5.77 -17.51 6.55
N MET A 57 -4.58 -18.01 6.87
CA MET A 57 -4.09 -19.31 6.39
C MET A 57 -4.82 -20.46 7.07
N GLY A 58 -5.02 -21.57 6.35
CA GLY A 58 -5.60 -22.82 6.86
C GLY A 58 -6.49 -23.54 5.86
N ALA A 59 -7.07 -24.64 6.28
CA ALA A 59 -8.02 -25.41 5.47
C ALA A 59 -9.38 -24.71 5.39
N GLY A 60 -9.98 -24.71 4.19
CA GLY A 60 -11.31 -24.14 3.95
C GLY A 60 -11.36 -23.21 2.75
N THR A 61 -12.58 -23.00 2.27
CA THR A 61 -12.80 -22.15 1.09
C THR A 61 -12.63 -20.66 1.38
N ASN A 62 -12.80 -20.23 2.64
CA ASN A 62 -12.57 -18.87 3.11
C ASN A 62 -11.19 -18.70 3.76
N ARG A 63 -10.19 -19.43 3.27
CA ARG A 63 -8.82 -19.43 3.80
C ARG A 63 -7.80 -19.36 2.67
N MET A 64 -6.63 -18.78 2.98
CA MET A 64 -5.44 -18.89 2.13
C MET A 64 -4.82 -20.27 2.29
N ASN A 65 -4.80 -21.04 1.22
CA ASN A 65 -4.17 -22.34 1.11
C ASN A 65 -3.82 -22.64 -0.35
N ILE A 66 -3.14 -23.77 -0.60
CA ILE A 66 -2.72 -24.16 -1.95
C ILE A 66 -3.88 -24.35 -2.94
N TYR A 67 -5.08 -24.67 -2.44
CA TYR A 67 -6.25 -24.92 -3.31
C TYR A 67 -6.91 -23.60 -3.73
N THR A 68 -7.14 -22.66 -2.80
CA THR A 68 -7.69 -21.34 -3.11
C THR A 68 -6.72 -20.53 -3.94
N LEU A 69 -5.43 -20.55 -3.61
CA LEU A 69 -4.34 -19.97 -4.41
C LEU A 69 -4.23 -20.66 -5.77
N GLY A 70 -4.37 -21.99 -5.81
CA GLY A 70 -4.33 -22.77 -7.04
C GLY A 70 -5.46 -22.43 -8.00
N MET A 71 -6.69 -22.26 -7.48
CA MET A 71 -7.83 -21.79 -8.29
C MET A 71 -7.56 -20.40 -8.86
N ALA A 72 -7.05 -19.48 -8.06
CA ALA A 72 -6.68 -18.14 -8.52
C ALA A 72 -5.61 -18.17 -9.61
N THR A 73 -4.54 -18.96 -9.42
CA THR A 73 -3.45 -19.08 -10.39
C THR A 73 -3.89 -19.75 -11.69
N GLN A 74 -4.73 -20.79 -11.61
CA GLN A 74 -5.27 -21.44 -12.80
C GLN A 74 -6.22 -20.51 -13.57
N GLY A 75 -7.09 -19.77 -12.85
CA GLY A 75 -7.96 -18.77 -13.47
C GLY A 75 -7.17 -17.65 -14.15
N LEU A 76 -6.15 -17.13 -13.49
CA LEU A 76 -5.23 -16.15 -14.08
C LEU A 76 -4.51 -16.73 -15.31
N SER A 77 -4.06 -18.00 -15.25
CA SER A 77 -3.43 -18.68 -16.41
C SER A 77 -4.39 -18.77 -17.59
N ASN A 78 -5.65 -19.17 -17.35
CA ASN A 78 -6.67 -19.26 -18.39
C ASN A 78 -6.91 -17.89 -19.04
N TYR A 79 -7.02 -16.85 -18.25
CA TYR A 79 -7.19 -15.48 -18.71
C TYR A 79 -6.01 -15.00 -19.57
N ILE A 80 -4.77 -15.20 -19.10
CA ILE A 80 -3.57 -14.85 -19.86
C ILE A 80 -3.55 -15.55 -21.22
N ILE A 81 -3.90 -16.85 -21.26
CA ILE A 81 -3.97 -17.62 -22.53
C ILE A 81 -5.03 -17.02 -23.47
N GLN A 82 -6.17 -16.58 -22.96
CA GLN A 82 -7.21 -15.94 -23.78
C GLN A 82 -6.73 -14.61 -24.36
N GLN A 83 -5.97 -13.82 -23.60
CA GLN A 83 -5.50 -12.49 -24.02
C GLN A 83 -4.26 -12.53 -24.92
N CYS A 84 -3.32 -13.44 -24.65
CA CYS A 84 -1.98 -13.42 -25.24
C CYS A 84 -1.67 -14.68 -26.07
N GLY A 85 -2.56 -15.69 -26.09
CA GLY A 85 -2.24 -17.01 -26.60
C GLY A 85 -1.39 -17.82 -25.62
N ASN A 86 -0.97 -19.02 -26.04
CA ASN A 86 -0.25 -19.97 -25.17
C ASN A 86 1.27 -20.02 -25.44
N SER A 87 1.78 -19.30 -26.44
CA SER A 87 3.19 -19.37 -26.85
C SER A 87 3.96 -18.16 -26.36
N GLY A 88 5.11 -18.41 -25.74
CA GLY A 88 6.03 -17.35 -25.30
C GLY A 88 5.55 -16.52 -24.10
N VAL A 89 4.54 -17.01 -23.36
CA VAL A 89 4.06 -16.35 -22.14
C VAL A 89 5.11 -16.45 -21.04
N LYS A 90 5.39 -15.31 -20.42
CA LYS A 90 6.33 -15.15 -19.30
C LYS A 90 5.61 -14.60 -18.10
N VAL A 91 5.94 -15.06 -16.90
CA VAL A 91 5.41 -14.55 -15.62
C VAL A 91 6.52 -14.43 -14.60
N ALA A 92 6.44 -13.44 -13.72
CA ALA A 92 7.38 -13.25 -12.62
C ALA A 92 6.69 -13.50 -11.28
N ILE A 93 7.41 -14.08 -10.30
CA ILE A 93 6.87 -14.40 -8.98
C ILE A 93 7.85 -13.99 -7.90
N ALA A 94 7.37 -13.18 -6.94
CA ALA A 94 8.07 -12.84 -5.71
C ALA A 94 7.25 -13.27 -4.48
N HIS A 95 7.88 -13.26 -3.32
CA HIS A 95 7.22 -13.54 -2.05
C HIS A 95 7.88 -12.78 -0.90
N ASP A 96 7.11 -12.53 0.17
CA ASP A 96 7.61 -11.96 1.40
C ASP A 96 8.14 -13.02 2.39
N CYS A 97 8.39 -12.61 3.65
CA CYS A 97 8.91 -13.45 4.72
C CYS A 97 7.83 -14.29 5.45
N ARG A 98 6.55 -14.12 5.14
CA ARG A 98 5.45 -14.75 5.87
C ARG A 98 5.51 -16.26 5.81
N ASN A 99 4.96 -16.89 6.85
CA ASN A 99 4.78 -18.34 6.86
C ASN A 99 4.07 -18.78 5.58
N ASN A 100 4.53 -19.89 5.00
CA ASN A 100 4.07 -20.44 3.72
C ASN A 100 4.26 -19.56 2.46
N SER A 101 4.77 -18.33 2.52
CA SER A 101 4.93 -17.49 1.32
C SER A 101 5.80 -18.17 0.27
N ARG A 102 6.93 -18.78 0.64
CA ARG A 102 7.79 -19.53 -0.28
C ARG A 102 7.04 -20.72 -0.89
N TYR A 103 6.35 -21.51 -0.08
CA TYR A 103 5.59 -22.68 -0.53
C TYR A 103 4.45 -22.28 -1.50
N PHE A 104 3.75 -21.20 -1.22
CA PHE A 104 2.72 -20.66 -2.11
C PHE A 104 3.31 -20.11 -3.42
N ALA A 105 4.46 -19.47 -3.37
CA ALA A 105 5.17 -19.01 -4.57
C ALA A 105 5.60 -20.17 -5.46
N GLU A 106 6.14 -21.24 -4.90
CA GLU A 106 6.52 -22.45 -5.62
C GLU A 106 5.29 -23.18 -6.21
N THR A 107 4.17 -23.22 -5.46
CA THR A 107 2.91 -23.77 -5.95
C THR A 107 2.39 -22.96 -7.15
N THR A 108 2.43 -21.64 -7.05
CA THR A 108 2.08 -20.70 -8.13
C THR A 108 2.96 -20.94 -9.37
N ALA A 109 4.28 -21.07 -9.18
CA ALA A 109 5.23 -21.34 -10.25
C ALA A 109 4.96 -22.68 -10.95
N ASN A 110 4.66 -23.72 -10.18
CA ASN A 110 4.30 -25.03 -10.73
C ASN A 110 3.04 -24.95 -11.61
N ILE A 111 2.00 -24.25 -11.18
CA ILE A 111 0.75 -24.12 -11.93
C ILE A 111 0.99 -23.32 -13.22
N PHE A 112 1.70 -22.21 -13.19
CA PHE A 112 2.03 -21.45 -14.39
C PHE A 112 2.87 -22.28 -15.36
N SER A 113 3.91 -22.96 -14.90
CA SER A 113 4.76 -23.80 -15.76
C SER A 113 4.01 -24.99 -16.34
N ALA A 114 3.04 -25.58 -15.61
CA ALA A 114 2.15 -26.64 -16.12
C ALA A 114 1.17 -26.14 -17.19
N ASN A 115 0.92 -24.83 -17.26
CA ASN A 115 0.17 -24.20 -18.33
C ASN A 115 1.05 -23.77 -19.52
N GLY A 116 2.36 -24.10 -19.48
CA GLY A 116 3.29 -23.86 -20.57
C GLY A 116 4.02 -22.52 -20.51
N PHE A 117 3.90 -21.79 -19.40
CA PHE A 117 4.53 -20.47 -19.21
C PHE A 117 5.98 -20.60 -18.78
N GLU A 118 6.83 -19.67 -19.23
CA GLU A 118 8.16 -19.43 -18.68
C GLU A 118 7.99 -18.62 -17.38
N VAL A 119 8.52 -19.15 -16.29
CA VAL A 119 8.33 -18.57 -14.95
C VAL A 119 9.66 -18.05 -14.42
N TYR A 120 9.71 -16.77 -14.07
CA TYR A 120 10.83 -16.15 -13.35
C TYR A 120 10.49 -16.12 -11.86
N LEU A 121 11.04 -17.05 -11.09
CA LEU A 121 10.82 -17.16 -9.65
C LEU A 121 12.02 -16.62 -8.89
N PHE A 122 11.80 -15.63 -8.03
CA PHE A 122 12.87 -15.16 -7.15
C PHE A 122 13.36 -16.29 -6.21
N GLU A 123 14.68 -16.45 -6.13
CA GLU A 123 15.35 -17.50 -5.35
C GLU A 123 15.07 -17.41 -3.84
N SER A 124 14.79 -16.20 -3.36
CA SER A 124 14.40 -15.92 -1.98
C SER A 124 13.44 -14.73 -1.93
N LEU A 125 13.01 -14.36 -0.74
CA LEU A 125 12.10 -13.22 -0.53
C LEU A 125 12.64 -11.93 -1.19
N ARG A 126 11.74 -11.18 -1.84
CA ARG A 126 12.05 -9.89 -2.47
C ARG A 126 10.88 -8.90 -2.29
N PRO A 127 11.20 -7.59 -2.28
CA PRO A 127 10.22 -6.52 -2.22
C PRO A 127 9.20 -6.53 -3.37
N THR A 128 7.98 -6.11 -3.06
CA THR A 128 6.92 -5.92 -4.07
C THR A 128 7.36 -5.02 -5.25
N PRO A 129 8.03 -3.86 -5.05
CA PRO A 129 8.47 -3.03 -6.18
C PRO A 129 9.47 -3.74 -7.10
N GLU A 130 10.28 -4.66 -6.60
CA GLU A 130 11.20 -5.42 -7.45
C GLU A 130 10.45 -6.42 -8.35
N LEU A 131 9.33 -6.98 -7.89
CA LEU A 131 8.45 -7.76 -8.79
C LEU A 131 7.94 -6.89 -9.94
N SER A 132 7.44 -5.68 -9.64
CA SER A 132 6.97 -4.73 -10.66
C SER A 132 8.07 -4.44 -11.69
N PHE A 133 9.30 -4.22 -11.22
CA PHE A 133 10.48 -4.07 -12.07
C PHE A 133 10.74 -5.32 -12.93
N ALA A 134 10.76 -6.51 -12.34
CA ALA A 134 11.04 -7.77 -13.03
C ALA A 134 10.02 -8.05 -14.15
N ILE A 135 8.72 -7.79 -13.91
CA ILE A 135 7.68 -7.91 -14.94
C ILE A 135 8.03 -7.06 -16.17
N ARG A 136 8.36 -5.79 -15.96
CA ARG A 136 8.74 -4.86 -17.03
C ARG A 136 10.04 -5.24 -17.71
N HIS A 137 11.08 -5.57 -16.93
CA HIS A 137 12.42 -5.90 -17.41
C HIS A 137 12.42 -7.16 -18.27
N PHE A 138 11.80 -8.25 -17.81
CA PHE A 138 11.71 -9.51 -18.53
C PHE A 138 10.59 -9.55 -19.57
N LYS A 139 9.80 -8.46 -19.68
CA LYS A 139 8.64 -8.35 -20.56
C LYS A 139 7.62 -9.48 -20.31
N CYS A 140 7.33 -9.70 -19.04
CA CYS A 140 6.31 -10.68 -18.62
C CYS A 140 4.90 -10.18 -18.95
N GLN A 141 4.00 -11.09 -19.25
CA GLN A 141 2.57 -10.79 -19.45
C GLN A 141 1.87 -10.55 -18.11
N SER A 142 2.39 -11.15 -17.03
CA SER A 142 1.81 -11.00 -15.69
C SER A 142 2.87 -11.30 -14.63
N GLY A 143 2.53 -11.04 -13.38
CA GLY A 143 3.32 -11.44 -12.23
C GLY A 143 2.49 -11.56 -10.96
N VAL A 144 3.06 -12.19 -9.96
CA VAL A 144 2.41 -12.44 -8.67
C VAL A 144 3.38 -12.17 -7.53
N VAL A 145 2.92 -11.45 -6.50
CA VAL A 145 3.61 -11.45 -5.21
C VAL A 145 2.76 -12.12 -4.14
N ILE A 146 3.39 -13.04 -3.41
CA ILE A 146 2.77 -13.72 -2.27
C ILE A 146 3.10 -12.91 -1.02
N THR A 147 2.10 -12.18 -0.55
CA THR A 147 2.21 -11.29 0.62
C THR A 147 0.84 -10.88 1.14
N ALA A 148 0.74 -10.62 2.44
CA ALA A 148 -0.37 -9.91 3.04
C ALA A 148 0.04 -8.52 3.57
N SER A 149 1.15 -7.94 3.04
CA SER A 149 1.68 -6.63 3.46
C SER A 149 1.84 -6.59 4.99
N HIS A 150 1.26 -5.62 5.66
CA HIS A 150 1.35 -5.38 7.10
C HIS A 150 0.32 -6.12 7.97
N ASN A 151 -0.48 -7.04 7.42
CA ASN A 151 -1.44 -7.80 8.22
C ASN A 151 -0.74 -8.68 9.28
N PRO A 152 -1.44 -9.11 10.36
CA PRO A 152 -0.92 -10.02 11.36
C PRO A 152 -0.36 -11.36 10.79
N PRO A 153 0.43 -12.12 11.57
CA PRO A 153 1.16 -13.29 11.07
C PRO A 153 0.30 -14.44 10.54
N GLU A 154 -0.94 -14.56 10.98
CA GLU A 154 -1.89 -15.60 10.52
C GLU A 154 -2.41 -15.34 9.09
N TYR A 155 -2.19 -14.15 8.51
CA TYR A 155 -2.62 -13.81 7.17
C TYR A 155 -1.54 -14.11 6.13
N ASN A 156 -2.01 -14.47 4.92
CA ASN A 156 -1.22 -14.39 3.71
C ASN A 156 -2.09 -13.90 2.55
N GLY A 157 -1.48 -13.66 1.38
CA GLY A 157 -2.20 -13.14 0.23
C GLY A 157 -1.49 -13.42 -1.10
N TYR A 158 -2.17 -13.05 -2.16
CA TYR A 158 -1.77 -13.24 -3.54
C TYR A 158 -2.17 -11.98 -4.30
N LYS A 159 -1.19 -11.13 -4.67
CA LYS A 159 -1.45 -9.93 -5.48
C LYS A 159 -1.06 -10.22 -6.93
N ALA A 160 -1.97 -9.98 -7.87
CA ALA A 160 -1.73 -10.16 -9.31
C ALA A 160 -1.38 -8.83 -9.99
N TYR A 161 -0.42 -8.90 -10.91
CA TYR A 161 0.10 -7.77 -11.67
C TYR A 161 -0.03 -8.03 -13.17
N TRP A 162 -0.14 -6.96 -13.97
CA TRP A 162 -0.20 -7.05 -15.42
C TRP A 162 1.14 -6.69 -16.07
N ASN A 163 1.19 -6.71 -17.39
CA ASN A 163 2.41 -6.56 -18.19
C ASN A 163 3.11 -5.20 -18.06
N ASP A 164 2.42 -4.19 -17.57
CA ASP A 164 2.99 -2.87 -17.28
C ASP A 164 3.71 -2.81 -15.91
N GLY A 165 3.62 -3.88 -15.11
CA GLY A 165 4.16 -3.97 -13.76
C GLY A 165 3.25 -3.37 -12.68
N GLY A 166 2.03 -2.92 -13.03
CA GLY A 166 1.01 -2.47 -12.10
C GLY A 166 0.09 -3.60 -11.64
N GLN A 167 -0.52 -3.45 -10.46
CA GLN A 167 -1.59 -4.35 -10.02
C GLN A 167 -2.73 -4.35 -11.03
N VAL A 168 -3.35 -5.51 -11.24
CA VAL A 168 -4.49 -5.62 -12.18
C VAL A 168 -5.63 -4.67 -11.83
N VAL A 169 -6.20 -4.06 -12.86
CA VAL A 169 -7.36 -3.16 -12.81
C VAL A 169 -8.37 -3.59 -13.87
N ALA A 170 -9.56 -2.98 -13.87
CA ALA A 170 -10.55 -3.23 -14.91
C ALA A 170 -9.97 -2.98 -16.33
N PRO A 171 -10.31 -3.81 -17.31
CA PRO A 171 -11.23 -4.96 -17.24
C PRO A 171 -10.56 -6.25 -16.72
N HIS A 172 -9.23 -6.27 -16.55
CA HIS A 172 -8.46 -7.49 -16.27
C HIS A 172 -8.87 -8.14 -14.94
N ASP A 173 -9.08 -7.37 -13.87
CA ASP A 173 -9.46 -7.91 -12.56
C ASP A 173 -10.82 -8.63 -12.61
N GLU A 174 -11.83 -8.06 -13.27
CA GLU A 174 -13.17 -8.66 -13.43
C GLU A 174 -13.14 -9.93 -14.30
N GLU A 175 -12.38 -9.90 -15.37
CA GLU A 175 -12.22 -11.04 -16.29
C GLU A 175 -11.45 -12.20 -15.59
N ILE A 176 -10.40 -11.89 -14.83
CA ILE A 176 -9.68 -12.90 -14.01
C ILE A 176 -10.62 -13.53 -12.99
N ILE A 177 -11.43 -12.75 -12.28
CA ILE A 177 -12.44 -13.23 -11.34
C ILE A 177 -13.40 -14.20 -12.03
N THR A 178 -13.82 -13.85 -13.23
CA THR A 178 -14.71 -14.69 -14.04
C THR A 178 -14.08 -16.04 -14.37
N GLU A 179 -12.80 -16.07 -14.77
CA GLU A 179 -12.08 -17.32 -15.01
C GLU A 179 -11.85 -18.14 -13.74
N VAL A 180 -11.53 -17.49 -12.62
CA VAL A 180 -11.39 -18.16 -11.31
C VAL A 180 -12.69 -18.86 -10.91
N ARG A 181 -13.84 -18.21 -11.08
CA ARG A 181 -15.15 -18.77 -10.75
C ARG A 181 -15.54 -20.00 -11.59
N LYS A 182 -14.93 -20.20 -12.78
CA LYS A 182 -15.11 -21.41 -13.60
C LYS A 182 -14.36 -22.63 -13.06
N ILE A 183 -13.41 -22.41 -12.12
CA ILE A 183 -12.66 -23.49 -11.46
C ILE A 183 -13.49 -24.05 -10.29
N THR A 184 -14.39 -24.94 -10.58
CA THR A 184 -15.33 -25.52 -9.59
C THR A 184 -14.81 -26.75 -8.86
N SER A 185 -13.62 -27.25 -9.19
CA SER A 185 -12.98 -28.42 -8.58
C SER A 185 -11.47 -28.28 -8.62
N VAL A 186 -10.81 -28.72 -7.55
CA VAL A 186 -9.34 -28.75 -7.44
C VAL A 186 -8.69 -29.64 -8.52
N ASN A 187 -9.42 -30.61 -9.06
CA ASN A 187 -8.94 -31.46 -10.15
C ASN A 187 -8.74 -30.71 -11.49
N LYS A 188 -9.27 -29.48 -11.61
CA LYS A 188 -9.05 -28.61 -12.76
C LYS A 188 -7.75 -27.81 -12.65
N ILE A 189 -7.06 -27.86 -11.52
CA ILE A 189 -5.81 -27.15 -11.29
C ILE A 189 -4.64 -28.03 -11.71
N LYS A 190 -3.74 -27.49 -12.52
CA LYS A 190 -2.56 -28.20 -13.00
C LYS A 190 -1.39 -28.02 -12.01
N PHE A 191 -1.37 -28.76 -10.92
CA PHE A 191 -0.32 -28.66 -9.90
C PHE A 191 1.06 -29.19 -10.32
N ASN A 192 1.12 -30.10 -11.28
CA ASN A 192 2.35 -30.77 -11.71
C ASN A 192 3.09 -29.91 -12.74
N GLY A 193 3.97 -29.05 -12.26
CA GLY A 193 4.72 -28.12 -13.09
C GLY A 193 5.85 -28.76 -13.91
N ASN A 194 6.24 -28.07 -14.97
CA ASN A 194 7.48 -28.37 -15.70
C ASN A 194 8.62 -27.52 -15.13
N LYS A 195 9.57 -28.17 -14.44
CA LYS A 195 10.71 -27.51 -13.81
C LYS A 195 11.63 -26.78 -14.81
N ASP A 196 11.71 -27.25 -16.05
CA ASP A 196 12.57 -26.65 -17.08
C ASP A 196 12.04 -25.26 -17.51
N ASN A 197 10.77 -24.99 -17.26
CA ASN A 197 10.15 -23.70 -17.51
C ASN A 197 10.29 -22.73 -16.33
N ILE A 198 10.84 -23.14 -15.17
CA ILE A 198 11.00 -22.30 -13.99
C ILE A 198 12.46 -21.86 -13.90
N LYS A 199 12.69 -20.57 -14.11
CA LYS A 199 14.00 -19.92 -14.02
C LYS A 199 14.12 -19.21 -12.68
N SER A 200 15.19 -19.51 -11.93
CA SER A 200 15.52 -18.78 -10.71
C SER A 200 16.15 -17.43 -11.08
N ILE A 201 15.66 -16.35 -10.46
CA ILE A 201 16.21 -14.99 -10.55
C ILE A 201 16.56 -14.48 -9.15
N GLY A 202 17.51 -13.55 -9.06
CA GLY A 202 18.01 -13.04 -7.77
C GLY A 202 18.99 -11.91 -7.97
N LYS A 203 20.22 -12.06 -7.50
CA LYS A 203 21.23 -11.00 -7.40
C LYS A 203 21.42 -10.15 -8.66
N GLU A 204 21.39 -10.71 -9.84
CA GLU A 204 21.51 -9.95 -11.10
C GLU A 204 20.30 -9.02 -11.28
N THR A 205 19.11 -9.50 -10.93
CA THR A 205 17.89 -8.68 -10.96
C THR A 205 17.95 -7.58 -9.89
N ASP A 206 18.43 -7.90 -8.68
CA ASP A 206 18.65 -6.94 -7.60
C ASP A 206 19.55 -5.78 -8.06
N GLU A 207 20.67 -6.09 -8.73
CA GLU A 207 21.62 -5.08 -9.23
C GLU A 207 20.99 -4.19 -10.31
N LEU A 208 20.21 -4.77 -11.22
CA LEU A 208 19.49 -4.03 -12.25
C LEU A 208 18.43 -3.09 -11.63
N PHE A 209 17.64 -3.58 -10.69
CA PHE A 209 16.65 -2.78 -9.97
C PHE A 209 17.31 -1.64 -9.18
N LEU A 210 18.37 -1.94 -8.42
CA LEU A 210 19.10 -0.93 -7.64
C LEU A 210 19.73 0.14 -8.55
N ASN A 211 20.13 -0.19 -9.77
CA ASN A 211 20.61 0.80 -10.75
C ASN A 211 19.51 1.77 -11.18
N GLU A 212 18.24 1.33 -11.28
CA GLU A 212 17.11 2.24 -11.50
C GLU A 212 16.83 3.10 -10.27
N VAL A 213 16.85 2.49 -9.07
CA VAL A 213 16.72 3.22 -7.80
C VAL A 213 17.78 4.31 -7.67
N LYS A 214 19.03 4.03 -8.05
CA LYS A 214 20.12 5.03 -8.01
C LYS A 214 19.84 6.28 -8.84
N LYS A 215 19.11 6.17 -9.95
CA LYS A 215 18.76 7.31 -10.81
C LYS A 215 17.80 8.29 -10.15
N ILE A 216 17.14 7.87 -9.07
CA ILE A 216 16.21 8.71 -8.29
C ILE A 216 16.98 9.77 -7.49
N SER A 217 18.25 9.55 -7.17
CA SER A 217 19.08 10.56 -6.48
C SER A 217 19.15 11.87 -7.27
N ILE A 218 18.75 12.96 -6.63
CA ILE A 218 18.69 14.29 -7.26
C ILE A 218 19.95 15.09 -6.93
N ASN A 219 20.50 14.89 -5.72
CA ASN A 219 21.64 15.64 -5.21
C ASN A 219 22.74 14.75 -4.61
N PRO A 220 23.41 13.92 -5.41
CA PRO A 220 24.44 13.01 -4.93
C PRO A 220 25.64 13.73 -4.28
N GLU A 221 25.90 15.00 -4.64
CA GLU A 221 27.00 15.77 -4.07
C GLU A 221 26.77 16.13 -2.60
N ILE A 222 25.50 16.33 -2.20
CA ILE A 222 25.19 16.59 -0.79
C ILE A 222 25.40 15.33 0.05
N ILE A 223 25.07 14.16 -0.51
CA ILE A 223 25.27 12.88 0.18
C ILE A 223 26.75 12.65 0.44
N LYS A 224 27.63 12.96 -0.52
CA LYS A 224 29.09 12.82 -0.34
C LYS A 224 29.61 13.63 0.86
N LYS A 225 29.08 14.85 1.05
CA LYS A 225 29.48 15.73 2.18
C LYS A 225 29.03 15.20 3.54
N PHE A 226 27.90 14.49 3.59
CA PHE A 226 27.30 13.99 4.81
C PHE A 226 27.16 12.46 4.82
N ALA A 227 28.04 11.74 4.12
CA ALA A 227 27.97 10.29 3.95
C ALA A 227 27.91 9.49 5.26
N SER A 228 28.42 10.07 6.35
CA SER A 228 28.49 9.44 7.68
C SER A 228 27.32 9.80 8.57
N ILE A 229 26.26 10.46 8.07
CA ILE A 229 25.04 10.70 8.85
C ILE A 229 24.52 9.37 9.39
N PRO A 230 24.27 9.24 10.71
CA PRO A 230 23.80 7.99 11.27
C PRO A 230 22.31 7.82 11.00
N ILE A 231 21.98 6.71 10.32
CA ILE A 231 20.63 6.34 9.91
C ILE A 231 20.31 4.98 10.52
N VAL A 232 19.23 4.87 11.28
CA VAL A 232 18.70 3.59 11.74
C VAL A 232 17.65 3.10 10.74
N TYR A 233 17.77 1.85 10.33
CA TYR A 233 16.82 1.19 9.45
C TYR A 233 16.36 -0.14 10.04
N THR A 234 15.05 -0.43 9.96
CA THR A 234 14.48 -1.74 10.28
C THR A 234 13.55 -2.22 9.16
N PRO A 235 13.68 -3.47 8.71
CA PRO A 235 12.73 -4.10 7.79
C PRO A 235 11.47 -4.62 8.48
N ILE A 236 11.35 -4.52 9.80
CA ILE A 236 10.31 -5.15 10.62
C ILE A 236 10.16 -6.64 10.22
N HIS A 237 11.25 -7.39 10.23
CA HIS A 237 11.35 -8.80 9.80
C HIS A 237 11.05 -9.06 8.31
N GLY A 238 10.89 -8.03 7.49
CA GLY A 238 10.42 -8.11 6.10
C GLY A 238 11.52 -8.18 5.05
N THR A 239 11.08 -8.07 3.79
CA THR A 239 11.93 -8.16 2.58
C THR A 239 12.89 -6.99 2.41
N GLY A 240 12.58 -5.84 3.02
CA GLY A 240 13.39 -4.64 2.87
C GLY A 240 14.85 -4.81 3.27
N ILE A 241 15.16 -5.81 4.12
CA ILE A 241 16.55 -6.15 4.52
C ILE A 241 17.44 -6.46 3.31
N THR A 242 16.87 -7.00 2.25
CA THR A 242 17.62 -7.40 1.06
C THR A 242 18.15 -6.21 0.27
N LEU A 243 17.33 -5.16 0.11
CA LEU A 243 17.61 -4.08 -0.85
C LEU A 243 17.77 -2.69 -0.23
N VAL A 244 17.09 -2.35 0.88
CA VAL A 244 17.17 -0.99 1.45
C VAL A 244 18.60 -0.64 1.90
N PRO A 245 19.32 -1.48 2.66
CA PRO A 245 20.71 -1.17 3.02
C PRO A 245 21.62 -1.07 1.80
N ALA A 246 21.37 -1.87 0.75
CA ALA A 246 22.12 -1.82 -0.49
C ALA A 246 21.86 -0.52 -1.27
N ALA A 247 20.59 -0.08 -1.37
CA ALA A 247 20.20 1.18 -1.99
C ALA A 247 20.84 2.38 -1.28
N LEU A 248 20.79 2.42 0.05
CA LEU A 248 21.43 3.47 0.84
C LEU A 248 22.95 3.52 0.62
N LYS A 249 23.63 2.36 0.60
CA LYS A 249 25.06 2.29 0.27
C LYS A 249 25.35 2.77 -1.15
N MET A 250 24.50 2.41 -2.12
CA MET A 250 24.64 2.83 -3.51
C MET A 250 24.45 4.34 -3.70
N PHE A 251 23.61 4.97 -2.88
CA PHE A 251 23.50 6.43 -2.81
C PHE A 251 24.75 7.08 -2.21
N GLY A 252 25.53 6.35 -1.40
CA GLY A 252 26.77 6.82 -0.81
C GLY A 252 26.78 6.92 0.72
N PHE A 253 25.69 6.51 1.40
CA PHE A 253 25.62 6.49 2.86
C PHE A 253 26.51 5.39 3.45
N LYS A 254 27.26 5.72 4.51
CA LYS A 254 28.27 4.83 5.12
C LYS A 254 27.88 4.37 6.54
N ASN A 255 27.00 5.07 7.21
CA ASN A 255 26.63 4.80 8.61
C ASN A 255 25.14 4.38 8.70
N ILE A 256 24.87 3.16 8.25
CA ILE A 256 23.56 2.53 8.29
C ILE A 256 23.55 1.55 9.45
N ILE A 257 22.67 1.75 10.41
CA ILE A 257 22.56 1.02 11.66
C ILE A 257 21.31 0.16 11.61
N GLY A 258 21.45 -1.16 11.66
CA GLY A 258 20.36 -2.11 11.72
C GLY A 258 19.76 -2.25 13.11
N VAL A 259 18.65 -2.96 13.20
CA VAL A 259 17.97 -3.39 14.42
C VAL A 259 18.03 -4.93 14.46
N PRO A 260 19.06 -5.53 15.10
CA PRO A 260 19.35 -6.96 14.97
C PRO A 260 18.16 -7.86 15.27
N GLU A 261 17.29 -7.46 16.19
CA GLU A 261 16.10 -8.21 16.57
C GLU A 261 15.02 -8.23 15.45
N GLN A 262 15.07 -7.26 14.53
CA GLN A 262 14.12 -7.10 13.43
C GLN A 262 14.75 -7.32 12.04
N ASP A 263 16.08 -7.42 11.96
CA ASP A 263 16.81 -7.61 10.70
C ASP A 263 16.67 -9.05 10.15
N ILE A 264 16.23 -9.99 10.98
CA ILE A 264 16.03 -11.39 10.58
C ILE A 264 14.61 -11.55 10.03
N PRO A 265 14.45 -11.96 8.76
CA PRO A 265 13.13 -12.25 8.20
C PRO A 265 12.41 -13.37 8.98
N ASP A 266 11.22 -13.07 9.48
CA ASP A 266 10.42 -14.04 10.26
C ASP A 266 8.93 -13.76 10.06
N GLY A 267 8.19 -14.76 9.55
CA GLY A 267 6.75 -14.68 9.31
C GLY A 267 5.88 -14.61 10.57
N ASN A 268 6.46 -14.87 11.75
CA ASN A 268 5.76 -14.74 13.03
C ASN A 268 5.87 -13.32 13.63
N PHE A 269 6.75 -12.46 13.09
CA PHE A 269 6.96 -11.07 13.54
C PHE A 269 7.14 -10.95 15.07
N PRO A 270 8.10 -11.66 15.69
CA PRO A 270 8.15 -11.87 17.15
C PRO A 270 8.31 -10.59 17.98
N THR A 271 8.72 -9.49 17.38
CA THR A 271 8.94 -8.20 18.09
C THR A 271 7.74 -7.25 18.02
N VAL A 272 6.71 -7.55 17.22
CA VAL A 272 5.56 -6.68 16.98
C VAL A 272 4.25 -7.48 16.90
N LYS A 273 3.13 -6.84 17.21
CA LYS A 273 1.81 -7.45 17.03
C LYS A 273 1.36 -7.40 15.57
N SER A 274 1.75 -6.33 14.89
CA SER A 274 1.48 -6.09 13.48
C SER A 274 2.73 -5.47 12.86
N PRO A 275 3.26 -6.00 11.75
CA PRO A 275 4.46 -5.45 11.09
C PRO A 275 4.12 -4.20 10.25
N ASN A 276 3.40 -3.25 10.86
CA ASN A 276 2.90 -2.06 10.21
C ASN A 276 3.73 -0.82 10.62
N PRO A 277 4.49 -0.19 9.70
CA PRO A 277 5.30 0.97 10.02
C PRO A 277 4.47 2.24 10.36
N GLU A 278 3.14 2.19 10.22
CA GLU A 278 2.22 3.23 10.70
C GLU A 278 2.05 3.19 12.23
N GLU A 279 2.35 2.06 12.86
CA GLU A 279 2.15 1.84 14.29
C GLU A 279 3.41 2.20 15.08
N PRO A 280 3.33 3.10 16.08
CA PRO A 280 4.49 3.49 16.90
C PRO A 280 5.19 2.29 17.55
N ASP A 281 4.43 1.26 17.95
CA ASP A 281 4.99 0.04 18.57
C ASP A 281 5.94 -0.71 17.62
N ALA A 282 5.71 -0.67 16.32
CA ALA A 282 6.55 -1.32 15.32
C ALA A 282 7.96 -0.67 15.21
N LEU A 283 8.05 0.65 15.48
CA LEU A 283 9.30 1.41 15.43
C LEU A 283 10.01 1.53 16.78
N LYS A 284 9.43 1.02 17.86
CA LYS A 284 9.95 1.20 19.23
C LYS A 284 11.42 0.76 19.39
N LEU A 285 11.79 -0.40 18.85
CA LEU A 285 13.17 -0.90 18.90
C LEU A 285 14.11 -0.03 18.05
N ALA A 286 13.67 0.38 16.87
CA ALA A 286 14.45 1.25 15.99
C ALA A 286 14.65 2.64 16.59
N ILE A 287 13.63 3.23 17.23
CA ILE A 287 13.75 4.51 17.95
C ILE A 287 14.71 4.38 19.13
N LYS A 288 14.60 3.30 19.93
CA LYS A 288 15.56 3.04 21.02
C LYS A 288 16.99 2.99 20.49
N LYS A 289 17.21 2.25 19.40
CA LYS A 289 18.52 2.15 18.75
C LYS A 289 19.01 3.49 18.25
N ALA A 290 18.11 4.33 17.73
CA ALA A 290 18.43 5.66 17.24
C ALA A 290 18.87 6.61 18.37
N VAL A 291 18.24 6.54 19.52
CA VAL A 291 18.65 7.30 20.71
C VAL A 291 20.05 6.86 21.17
N GLU A 292 20.30 5.54 21.28
CA GLU A 292 21.59 4.97 21.69
C GLU A 292 22.74 5.35 20.75
N SER A 293 22.48 5.41 19.43
CA SER A 293 23.48 5.69 18.40
C SER A 293 23.52 7.17 17.98
N ASN A 294 22.76 8.04 18.65
CA ASN A 294 22.56 9.44 18.26
C ASN A 294 22.23 9.61 16.76
N ALA A 295 21.33 8.75 16.26
CA ALA A 295 20.94 8.81 14.86
C ALA A 295 20.14 10.09 14.55
N GLU A 296 20.15 10.48 13.27
CA GLU A 296 19.39 11.62 12.76
C GLU A 296 18.03 11.20 12.23
N LEU A 297 17.91 9.94 11.79
CA LEU A 297 16.77 9.42 11.05
C LEU A 297 16.52 7.97 11.42
N VAL A 298 15.23 7.62 11.56
CA VAL A 298 14.77 6.24 11.68
C VAL A 298 13.86 5.94 10.49
N MET A 299 14.12 4.83 9.81
CA MET A 299 13.31 4.33 8.70
C MET A 299 12.86 2.90 8.98
N ALA A 300 11.63 2.59 8.61
CA ALA A 300 11.05 1.27 8.72
C ALA A 300 10.27 0.92 7.47
N THR A 301 10.31 -0.35 7.05
CA THR A 301 9.48 -0.86 5.95
C THR A 301 8.58 -1.99 6.42
N ASP A 302 7.40 -2.13 5.80
CA ASP A 302 6.53 -3.28 6.02
C ASP A 302 7.08 -4.55 5.36
N PRO A 303 6.49 -5.74 5.59
CA PRO A 303 7.06 -7.01 5.15
C PRO A 303 7.35 -7.15 3.66
N ASP A 304 6.59 -6.53 2.79
CA ASP A 304 6.80 -6.55 1.34
C ASP A 304 7.45 -5.25 0.81
N ALA A 305 7.92 -4.39 1.75
CA ALA A 305 8.70 -3.18 1.50
C ALA A 305 8.10 -2.24 0.43
N ASP A 306 6.78 -2.06 0.48
CA ASP A 306 6.05 -1.09 -0.33
C ASP A 306 5.65 0.17 0.47
N ARG A 307 5.86 0.21 1.81
CA ARG A 307 5.56 1.34 2.71
C ARG A 307 6.78 1.77 3.49
N LEU A 308 6.91 3.09 3.70
CA LEU A 308 7.98 3.72 4.47
C LEU A 308 7.43 4.38 5.74
N GLY A 309 7.79 3.88 6.91
CA GLY A 309 7.68 4.61 8.19
C GLY A 309 8.93 5.46 8.43
N LEU A 310 8.73 6.69 8.83
CA LEU A 310 9.80 7.67 9.01
C LEU A 310 9.66 8.34 10.37
N ALA A 311 10.67 8.19 11.26
CA ALA A 311 10.72 8.94 12.49
C ALA A 311 11.90 9.90 12.50
N VAL A 312 11.64 11.13 12.96
CA VAL A 312 12.57 12.27 12.95
C VAL A 312 12.59 12.97 14.30
N LYS A 313 13.68 13.66 14.62
CA LYS A 313 13.76 14.45 15.85
C LYS A 313 12.92 15.71 15.73
N ASN A 314 12.06 15.94 16.72
CA ASN A 314 11.38 17.20 16.93
C ASN A 314 12.33 18.26 17.54
N ARG A 315 11.81 19.44 17.86
CA ARG A 315 12.61 20.55 18.45
C ARG A 315 13.19 20.24 19.83
N THR A 316 12.59 19.28 20.57
CA THR A 316 13.11 18.85 21.89
C THR A 316 14.15 17.74 21.76
N GLY A 317 14.41 17.24 20.54
CA GLY A 317 15.31 16.13 20.26
C GLY A 317 14.67 14.74 20.42
N GLU A 318 13.37 14.66 20.64
CA GLU A 318 12.61 13.41 20.72
C GLU A 318 12.22 12.91 19.32
N PHE A 319 12.29 11.59 19.10
CA PHE A 319 11.82 11.01 17.85
C PHE A 319 10.30 10.97 17.80
N ILE A 320 9.74 11.55 16.74
CA ILE A 320 8.32 11.49 16.40
C ILE A 320 8.13 10.76 15.08
N LEU A 321 7.10 9.95 15.00
CA LEU A 321 6.72 9.27 13.75
C LEU A 321 5.95 10.24 12.85
N LEU A 322 6.45 10.46 11.63
CA LEU A 322 5.71 11.19 10.61
C LEU A 322 4.63 10.28 10.01
N ASN A 323 3.44 10.82 9.79
CA ASN A 323 2.42 10.08 9.07
C ASN A 323 2.69 10.08 7.55
N GLY A 324 1.93 9.25 6.79
CA GLY A 324 2.14 9.12 5.35
C GLY A 324 1.92 10.43 4.58
N ASN A 325 0.98 11.27 5.03
CA ASN A 325 0.77 12.61 4.45
C ASN A 325 2.01 13.50 4.62
N GLN A 326 2.56 13.56 5.83
CA GLN A 326 3.74 14.36 6.13
C GLN A 326 4.98 13.88 5.37
N THR A 327 5.15 12.55 5.29
CA THR A 327 6.24 11.94 4.51
C THR A 327 6.11 12.29 3.03
N ALA A 328 4.93 12.13 2.43
CA ALA A 328 4.69 12.50 1.04
C ALA A 328 4.92 14.00 0.78
N VAL A 329 4.48 14.87 1.69
CA VAL A 329 4.70 16.33 1.62
C VAL A 329 6.19 16.67 1.58
N ILE A 330 6.99 16.11 2.48
CA ILE A 330 8.44 16.35 2.53
C ILE A 330 9.11 15.88 1.24
N LEU A 331 8.80 14.65 0.79
CA LEU A 331 9.46 14.06 -0.38
C LEU A 331 9.06 14.79 -1.68
N ILE A 332 7.79 15.10 -1.88
CA ILE A 332 7.33 15.85 -3.06
C ILE A 332 7.92 17.26 -3.05
N TRP A 333 7.87 17.95 -1.91
CA TRP A 333 8.46 19.28 -1.82
C TRP A 333 9.96 19.26 -2.15
N TYR A 334 10.70 18.27 -1.64
CA TYR A 334 12.12 18.10 -1.94
C TYR A 334 12.35 17.90 -3.44
N ILE A 335 11.64 16.94 -4.07
CA ILE A 335 11.74 16.69 -5.52
C ILE A 335 11.51 17.99 -6.30
N LEU A 336 10.40 18.67 -6.03
CA LEU A 336 10.01 19.89 -6.77
C LEU A 336 11.00 21.04 -6.55
N SER A 337 11.48 21.24 -5.30
CA SER A 337 12.45 22.27 -4.97
C SER A 337 13.79 22.04 -5.67
N GLN A 338 14.28 20.79 -5.68
CA GLN A 338 15.54 20.43 -6.30
C GLN A 338 15.45 20.44 -7.83
N PHE A 339 14.31 20.08 -8.41
CA PHE A 339 14.08 20.23 -9.86
C PHE A 339 14.12 21.70 -10.27
N LYS A 340 13.52 22.59 -9.47
CA LYS A 340 13.56 24.04 -9.71
C LYS A 340 14.98 24.59 -9.58
N GLU A 341 15.67 24.30 -8.47
CA GLU A 341 17.04 24.77 -8.20
C GLU A 341 18.02 24.32 -9.30
N ARG A 342 17.86 23.08 -9.79
CA ARG A 342 18.73 22.46 -10.79
C ARG A 342 18.26 22.66 -12.25
N LYS A 343 17.21 23.43 -12.46
CA LYS A 343 16.62 23.72 -13.79
C LYS A 343 16.27 22.43 -14.57
N LYS A 344 15.72 21.44 -13.87
CA LYS A 344 15.37 20.13 -14.45
C LYS A 344 13.96 20.09 -15.04
N TYR A 345 13.11 21.10 -14.78
CA TYR A 345 11.76 21.15 -15.33
C TYR A 345 11.77 21.27 -16.86
N LYS A 346 10.93 20.46 -17.49
CA LYS A 346 10.63 20.50 -18.92
C LYS A 346 9.25 21.08 -19.21
N GLY A 347 8.40 21.22 -18.17
CA GLY A 347 7.04 21.77 -18.26
C GLY A 347 5.95 20.74 -18.51
N ASN A 348 6.28 19.44 -18.43
CA ASN A 348 5.34 18.34 -18.57
C ASN A 348 5.33 17.38 -17.36
N GLU A 349 5.96 17.81 -16.27
CA GLU A 349 6.01 17.02 -15.03
C GLU A 349 4.66 17.05 -14.31
N TYR A 350 4.35 15.93 -13.63
CA TYR A 350 3.19 15.83 -12.78
C TYR A 350 3.42 14.95 -11.55
N ILE A 351 2.61 15.19 -10.54
CA ILE A 351 2.53 14.36 -9.33
C ILE A 351 1.15 13.70 -9.21
N ILE A 352 1.05 12.65 -8.41
CA ILE A 352 -0.23 11.96 -8.13
C ILE A 352 -0.42 11.86 -6.61
N LYS A 353 -1.66 12.07 -6.14
CA LYS A 353 -2.10 11.73 -4.79
C LYS A 353 -3.46 11.04 -4.81
N THR A 354 -3.85 10.40 -3.71
CA THR A 354 -5.23 9.92 -3.60
C THR A 354 -6.19 11.03 -3.19
N ILE A 355 -7.48 10.82 -3.44
CA ILE A 355 -8.55 11.74 -3.03
C ILE A 355 -8.61 11.95 -1.50
N VAL A 356 -8.05 11.05 -0.69
CA VAL A 356 -8.03 11.13 0.78
C VAL A 356 -6.67 11.57 1.34
N THR A 357 -5.63 11.60 0.52
CA THR A 357 -4.32 12.18 0.87
C THR A 357 -4.44 13.71 1.01
N THR A 358 -3.58 14.30 1.81
CA THR A 358 -3.59 15.75 2.11
C THR A 358 -3.61 16.64 0.88
N ASP A 359 -4.45 17.68 0.92
CA ASP A 359 -4.51 18.69 -0.15
C ASP A 359 -3.34 19.70 -0.10
N LEU A 360 -2.47 19.59 0.91
CA LEU A 360 -1.22 20.34 0.96
C LEU A 360 -0.33 20.02 -0.24
N LEU A 361 -0.39 18.79 -0.77
CA LEU A 361 0.34 18.41 -2.00
C LEU A 361 -0.11 19.23 -3.22
N GLU A 362 -1.41 19.56 -3.32
CA GLU A 362 -1.93 20.43 -4.38
C GLU A 362 -1.36 21.86 -4.25
N LYS A 363 -1.37 22.41 -3.02
CA LYS A 363 -0.79 23.74 -2.75
C LYS A 363 0.70 23.80 -3.07
N ILE A 364 1.43 22.73 -2.79
CA ILE A 364 2.85 22.63 -3.12
C ILE A 364 3.02 22.59 -4.65
N ALA A 365 2.28 21.74 -5.35
CA ALA A 365 2.34 21.62 -6.80
C ALA A 365 2.02 22.95 -7.50
N ASP A 366 0.94 23.63 -7.07
CA ASP A 366 0.58 24.99 -7.53
C ASP A 366 1.73 25.99 -7.33
N GLY A 367 2.39 25.95 -6.15
CA GLY A 367 3.51 26.82 -5.83
C GLY A 367 4.77 26.60 -6.69
N PHE A 368 4.87 25.43 -7.32
CA PHE A 368 5.93 25.10 -8.29
C PHE A 368 5.45 25.13 -9.76
N ASN A 369 4.17 25.39 -9.99
CA ASN A 369 3.53 25.34 -11.31
C ASN A 369 3.68 23.96 -11.98
N VAL A 370 3.43 22.91 -11.19
CA VAL A 370 3.46 21.49 -11.61
C VAL A 370 2.05 20.94 -11.56
N GLU A 371 1.66 20.19 -12.58
CA GLU A 371 0.36 19.54 -12.66
C GLU A 371 0.23 18.44 -11.59
N TYR A 372 -0.98 18.24 -11.07
CA TYR A 372 -1.27 17.15 -10.15
C TYR A 372 -2.57 16.43 -10.51
N PHE A 373 -2.63 15.16 -10.16
CA PHE A 373 -3.81 14.33 -10.36
C PHE A 373 -4.26 13.71 -9.04
N ASN A 374 -5.58 13.69 -8.85
CA ASN A 374 -6.24 13.00 -7.75
C ASN A 374 -6.83 11.69 -8.26
N VAL A 375 -6.43 10.55 -7.66
CA VAL A 375 -6.93 9.23 -8.00
C VAL A 375 -7.65 8.60 -6.80
N LEU A 376 -8.41 7.53 -7.01
CA LEU A 376 -8.97 6.75 -5.92
C LEU A 376 -7.86 6.11 -5.06
N THR A 377 -8.21 5.69 -3.83
CA THR A 377 -7.28 4.96 -2.95
C THR A 377 -6.87 3.63 -3.55
N GLY A 378 -5.57 3.38 -3.54
CA GLY A 378 -4.94 2.19 -4.10
C GLY A 378 -3.97 2.52 -5.23
N PHE A 379 -2.75 2.06 -5.08
CA PHE A 379 -1.65 2.42 -5.99
C PHE A 379 -1.85 1.92 -7.44
N LYS A 380 -2.75 0.97 -7.66
CA LYS A 380 -3.18 0.53 -8.98
C LYS A 380 -3.71 1.67 -9.86
N PHE A 381 -4.34 2.68 -9.26
CA PHE A 381 -4.82 3.87 -9.98
C PHE A 381 -3.68 4.86 -10.32
N PHE A 382 -2.61 4.87 -9.52
CA PHE A 382 -1.37 5.55 -9.92
C PHE A 382 -0.75 4.88 -11.14
N ALA A 383 -0.62 3.55 -11.11
CA ALA A 383 -0.07 2.75 -12.21
C ALA A 383 -0.85 2.97 -13.51
N GLU A 384 -2.19 2.95 -13.43
CA GLU A 384 -3.08 3.21 -14.58
C GLU A 384 -2.84 4.60 -15.17
N LEU A 385 -2.78 5.63 -14.33
CA LEU A 385 -2.54 7.01 -14.79
C LEU A 385 -1.13 7.19 -15.36
N ILE A 386 -0.11 6.59 -14.74
CA ILE A 386 1.27 6.62 -15.24
C ILE A 386 1.32 5.96 -16.63
N ARG A 387 0.67 4.81 -16.82
CA ARG A 387 0.56 4.15 -18.13
C ARG A 387 -0.15 5.03 -19.17
N GLN A 388 -1.24 5.69 -18.77
CA GLN A 388 -2.01 6.57 -19.67
C GLN A 388 -1.16 7.73 -20.20
N TYR A 389 -0.25 8.25 -19.39
CA TYR A 389 0.61 9.39 -19.75
C TYR A 389 2.05 8.99 -20.10
N GLU A 390 2.34 7.70 -20.23
CA GLU A 390 3.66 7.21 -20.66
C GLU A 390 4.06 7.86 -21.99
N ASP A 391 5.27 8.36 -22.10
CA ASP A 391 5.82 9.11 -23.24
C ASP A 391 5.16 10.50 -23.53
N VAL A 392 4.11 10.90 -22.83
CA VAL A 392 3.43 12.20 -23.00
C VAL A 392 3.81 13.16 -21.89
N LYS A 393 3.70 12.74 -20.64
CA LYS A 393 4.03 13.52 -19.45
C LYS A 393 5.02 12.76 -18.58
N LYS A 394 5.73 13.49 -17.72
CA LYS A 394 6.73 12.90 -16.82
C LYS A 394 6.19 12.81 -15.40
N TYR A 395 5.88 11.60 -14.95
CA TYR A 395 5.62 11.34 -13.54
C TYR A 395 6.90 11.51 -12.73
N ILE A 396 6.84 12.30 -11.65
CA ILE A 396 8.01 12.60 -10.82
C ILE A 396 7.89 12.14 -9.38
N GLY A 397 6.69 11.85 -8.92
CA GLY A 397 6.46 11.32 -7.59
C GLY A 397 5.01 11.40 -7.16
N GLY A 398 4.66 10.62 -6.16
CA GLY A 398 3.34 10.62 -5.55
C GLY A 398 3.24 9.64 -4.39
N GLY A 399 2.24 9.84 -3.55
CA GLY A 399 2.09 9.04 -2.35
C GLY A 399 0.67 8.96 -1.83
N GLU A 400 0.47 7.98 -0.95
CA GLU A 400 -0.77 7.74 -0.23
C GLU A 400 -0.59 8.11 1.25
N GLU A 401 -1.68 8.49 1.89
CA GLU A 401 -1.74 8.71 3.34
C GLU A 401 -1.34 7.46 4.15
N SER A 402 -1.44 6.29 3.53
CA SER A 402 -1.09 4.98 4.10
C SER A 402 0.39 4.60 3.90
N TYR A 403 1.29 5.58 3.94
CA TYR A 403 2.76 5.40 3.97
C TYR A 403 3.38 4.87 2.66
N GLY A 404 2.59 4.71 1.60
CA GLY A 404 3.08 4.32 0.28
C GLY A 404 3.57 5.52 -0.51
N PHE A 405 4.75 5.44 -1.12
CA PHE A 405 5.32 6.47 -1.99
C PHE A 405 6.07 5.84 -3.16
N LEU A 406 6.02 6.49 -4.31
CA LEU A 406 6.79 6.10 -5.50
C LEU A 406 7.51 7.33 -6.07
N PRO A 407 8.84 7.39 -6.01
CA PRO A 407 9.63 8.41 -6.69
C PRO A 407 9.99 7.97 -8.12
N GLY A 408 9.38 8.59 -9.13
CA GLY A 408 9.65 8.24 -10.54
C GLY A 408 8.83 7.05 -11.06
N ASP A 409 9.08 6.64 -12.31
CA ASP A 409 8.20 5.79 -13.13
C ASP A 409 8.83 4.47 -13.60
N TYR A 410 9.91 4.02 -12.97
CA TYR A 410 10.62 2.79 -13.34
C TYR A 410 9.89 1.52 -12.88
N VAL A 411 9.01 1.62 -11.88
CA VAL A 411 8.06 0.59 -11.42
C VAL A 411 6.64 1.15 -11.41
N ARG A 412 5.64 0.31 -11.10
CA ARG A 412 4.22 0.67 -11.12
C ARG A 412 3.50 0.33 -9.81
N ASP A 413 4.27 0.18 -8.73
CA ASP A 413 3.74 0.09 -7.37
C ASP A 413 4.63 0.92 -6.43
N LYS A 414 4.17 1.14 -5.21
CA LYS A 414 4.89 1.84 -4.15
C LYS A 414 6.26 1.20 -3.95
N ASP A 415 7.27 2.03 -3.76
CA ASP A 415 8.64 1.57 -3.57
C ASP A 415 9.26 2.15 -2.30
N ALA A 416 9.28 1.37 -1.23
CA ALA A 416 9.92 1.78 0.00
C ALA A 416 11.46 1.72 -0.09
N VAL A 417 12.04 0.95 -1.01
CA VAL A 417 13.50 0.90 -1.22
C VAL A 417 14.01 2.25 -1.70
N ALA A 418 13.40 2.77 -2.77
CA ALA A 418 13.75 4.09 -3.30
C ALA A 418 13.29 5.22 -2.38
N SER A 419 12.14 5.07 -1.72
CA SER A 419 11.62 6.07 -0.80
C SER A 419 12.53 6.24 0.43
N CYS A 420 13.09 5.16 0.99
CA CYS A 420 14.11 5.22 2.04
C CYS A 420 15.35 5.99 1.58
N ALA A 421 15.86 5.69 0.39
CA ALA A 421 17.05 6.34 -0.15
C ALA A 421 16.80 7.83 -0.41
N LEU A 422 15.64 8.21 -0.95
CA LEU A 422 15.25 9.59 -1.16
C LEU A 422 15.01 10.34 0.15
N ALA A 423 14.41 9.69 1.17
CA ALA A 423 14.21 10.28 2.50
C ALA A 423 15.55 10.58 3.18
N ALA A 424 16.52 9.66 3.07
CA ALA A 424 17.88 9.86 3.58
C ALA A 424 18.61 11.02 2.84
N GLU A 425 18.44 11.13 1.51
CA GLU A 425 18.96 12.26 0.73
C GLU A 425 18.31 13.57 1.17
N THR A 426 17.00 13.59 1.36
CA THR A 426 16.25 14.76 1.82
C THR A 426 16.69 15.21 3.22
N ALA A 427 16.90 14.27 4.15
CA ALA A 427 17.41 14.55 5.49
C ALA A 427 18.83 15.16 5.44
N THR A 428 19.66 14.63 4.57
CA THR A 428 21.03 15.14 4.34
C THR A 428 21.01 16.55 3.76
N TRP A 429 20.10 16.82 2.84
CA TRP A 429 19.90 18.15 2.27
C TRP A 429 19.41 19.14 3.34
N ALA A 430 18.41 18.79 4.14
CA ALA A 430 17.93 19.62 5.25
C ALA A 430 19.06 19.93 6.22
N LYS A 431 19.84 18.92 6.65
CA LYS A 431 21.02 19.09 7.52
C LYS A 431 22.05 20.05 6.93
N SER A 432 22.25 20.04 5.62
CA SER A 432 23.17 20.98 4.94
C SER A 432 22.70 22.44 4.99
N LYS A 433 21.42 22.64 5.25
CA LYS A 433 20.80 23.96 5.47
C LYS A 433 20.69 24.31 6.95
N GLY A 434 21.22 23.48 7.85
CA GLY A 434 21.12 23.65 9.30
C GLY A 434 19.77 23.27 9.89
N MET A 435 18.96 22.46 9.20
CA MET A 435 17.61 22.05 9.58
C MET A 435 17.51 20.54 9.76
N SER A 436 16.62 20.10 10.63
CA SER A 436 16.08 18.73 10.66
C SER A 436 14.97 18.55 9.62
N LEU A 437 14.55 17.30 9.37
CA LEU A 437 13.36 17.05 8.53
C LEU A 437 12.07 17.60 9.17
N PHE A 438 12.01 17.65 10.51
CA PHE A 438 10.88 18.25 11.19
C PHE A 438 10.81 19.76 10.95
N GLU A 439 11.93 20.45 11.06
CA GLU A 439 12.00 21.89 10.76
C GLU A 439 11.68 22.20 9.31
N LEU A 440 12.14 21.35 8.39
CA LEU A 440 11.74 21.44 6.97
C LEU A 440 10.21 21.32 6.80
N LEU A 441 9.56 20.39 7.51
CA LEU A 441 8.11 20.25 7.49
C LEU A 441 7.43 21.52 8.02
N LEU A 442 7.95 22.12 9.10
CA LEU A 442 7.42 23.38 9.63
C LEU A 442 7.55 24.54 8.63
N ASP A 443 8.67 24.64 7.93
CA ASP A 443 8.87 25.66 6.87
C ASP A 443 7.86 25.47 5.73
N ILE A 444 7.57 24.23 5.35
CA ILE A 444 6.55 23.92 4.35
C ILE A 444 5.17 24.36 4.86
N TYR A 445 4.84 24.09 6.14
CA TYR A 445 3.58 24.50 6.75
C TYR A 445 3.43 26.03 6.81
N VAL A 446 4.48 26.74 7.20
CA VAL A 446 4.48 28.23 7.19
C VAL A 446 4.23 28.78 5.81
N LYS A 447 4.78 28.15 4.78
CA LYS A 447 4.68 28.63 3.41
C LYS A 447 3.36 28.30 2.72
N TYR A 448 2.81 27.10 2.95
CA TYR A 448 1.66 26.59 2.18
C TYR A 448 0.41 26.35 3.03
N GLY A 449 0.50 26.53 4.35
CA GLY A 449 -0.57 26.25 5.32
C GLY A 449 -0.31 24.98 6.11
N PHE A 450 -0.76 24.96 7.36
CA PHE A 450 -0.67 23.80 8.24
C PHE A 450 -1.90 22.92 8.04
N TYR A 451 -1.67 21.72 7.49
CA TYR A 451 -2.67 20.67 7.31
C TYR A 451 -2.44 19.59 8.37
N LYS A 452 -3.54 19.19 9.03
CA LYS A 452 -3.53 18.10 10.00
C LYS A 452 -4.61 17.10 9.65
N GLU A 453 -4.19 15.83 9.54
CA GLU A 453 -5.07 14.73 9.16
C GLU A 453 -5.23 13.75 10.32
N LYS A 454 -6.42 13.14 10.40
CA LYS A 454 -6.73 12.04 11.33
C LYS A 454 -7.61 11.01 10.65
N LEU A 455 -7.27 9.73 10.87
CA LEU A 455 -8.07 8.59 10.42
C LEU A 455 -8.79 7.96 11.62
N ILE A 456 -10.08 7.70 11.47
CA ILE A 456 -10.87 6.88 12.38
C ILE A 456 -11.39 5.65 11.63
N ASN A 457 -11.20 4.50 12.25
CA ASN A 457 -11.73 3.22 11.78
C ASN A 457 -12.85 2.76 12.72
N ILE A 458 -14.06 2.58 12.20
CA ILE A 458 -15.17 2.00 12.94
C ILE A 458 -15.38 0.59 12.44
N VAL A 459 -15.13 -0.41 13.30
CA VAL A 459 -15.32 -1.82 13.00
C VAL A 459 -16.66 -2.27 13.53
N ARG A 460 -17.46 -2.95 12.70
CA ARG A 460 -18.73 -3.56 13.06
C ARG A 460 -18.68 -5.04 12.66
N LYS A 461 -18.81 -5.96 13.63
CA LYS A 461 -18.63 -7.39 13.37
C LYS A 461 -19.85 -8.02 12.72
N GLY A 462 -19.61 -8.99 11.84
CA GLY A 462 -20.64 -9.84 11.25
C GLY A 462 -21.54 -9.14 10.21
N LYS A 463 -22.61 -9.85 9.83
CA LYS A 463 -23.57 -9.38 8.82
C LYS A 463 -24.29 -8.11 9.24
N GLU A 464 -24.77 -8.09 10.49
CA GLU A 464 -25.44 -6.92 11.06
C GLU A 464 -24.55 -5.68 10.99
N GLY A 465 -23.23 -5.85 11.29
CA GLY A 465 -22.26 -4.77 11.17
C GLY A 465 -22.07 -4.27 9.73
N ALA A 466 -22.05 -5.16 8.76
CA ALA A 466 -21.98 -4.80 7.34
C ALA A 466 -23.24 -4.02 6.90
N ASP A 467 -24.42 -4.46 7.35
CA ASP A 467 -25.70 -3.77 7.05
C ASP A 467 -25.76 -2.39 7.72
N GLN A 468 -25.25 -2.25 8.96
CA GLN A 468 -25.12 -0.96 9.64
C GLN A 468 -24.19 0.01 8.88
N ILE A 469 -23.06 -0.45 8.34
CA ILE A 469 -22.16 0.37 7.53
C ILE A 469 -22.84 0.84 6.24
N LYS A 470 -23.56 -0.05 5.55
CA LYS A 470 -24.35 0.33 4.35
C LYS A 470 -25.43 1.35 4.68
N ALA A 471 -26.15 1.16 5.79
CA ALA A 471 -27.15 2.11 6.26
C ALA A 471 -26.55 3.47 6.60
N MET A 472 -25.37 3.51 7.21
CA MET A 472 -24.61 4.74 7.51
C MET A 472 -24.25 5.49 6.23
N MET A 473 -23.70 4.81 5.21
CA MET A 473 -23.37 5.42 3.91
C MET A 473 -24.64 5.95 3.21
N ALA A 474 -25.72 5.17 3.20
CA ALA A 474 -27.00 5.60 2.64
C ALA A 474 -27.56 6.82 3.38
N GLY A 475 -27.42 6.87 4.70
CA GLY A 475 -27.82 8.01 5.53
C GLY A 475 -27.10 9.30 5.12
N TYR A 476 -25.78 9.27 5.00
CA TYR A 476 -24.99 10.43 4.56
C TYR A 476 -25.28 10.85 3.11
N ARG A 477 -25.64 9.91 2.20
CA ARG A 477 -26.02 10.22 0.82
C ARG A 477 -27.39 10.88 0.72
N ASN A 478 -28.39 10.28 1.40
CA ASN A 478 -29.78 10.71 1.27
C ASN A 478 -30.06 11.99 2.09
N ASN A 479 -29.37 12.16 3.21
CA ASN A 479 -29.53 13.29 4.13
C ASN A 479 -28.15 13.87 4.48
N PRO A 480 -27.46 14.50 3.51
CA PRO A 480 -26.15 15.08 3.78
C PRO A 480 -26.26 16.21 4.81
N PRO A 481 -25.31 16.32 5.75
CA PRO A 481 -25.32 17.37 6.74
C PRO A 481 -25.15 18.75 6.07
N GLU A 482 -25.96 19.73 6.46
CA GLU A 482 -25.80 21.12 6.01
C GLU A 482 -24.61 21.81 6.68
N LYS A 483 -24.28 21.40 7.91
CA LYS A 483 -23.18 21.90 8.74
C LYS A 483 -22.54 20.75 9.50
N ILE A 484 -21.24 20.83 9.74
CA ILE A 484 -20.49 19.98 10.64
C ILE A 484 -19.62 20.89 11.51
N ASN A 485 -19.66 20.72 12.82
CA ASN A 485 -18.97 21.57 13.79
C ASN A 485 -19.17 23.08 13.50
N ASN A 486 -20.44 23.49 13.31
CA ASN A 486 -20.85 24.86 12.95
C ASN A 486 -20.34 25.40 11.60
N SER A 487 -19.49 24.68 10.88
CA SER A 487 -19.01 25.05 9.53
C SER A 487 -19.97 24.52 8.46
N LYS A 488 -20.36 25.37 7.49
CA LYS A 488 -21.28 24.98 6.41
C LYS A 488 -20.60 24.01 5.46
N VAL A 489 -21.32 22.97 5.03
CA VAL A 489 -20.93 22.14 3.90
C VAL A 489 -21.12 22.95 2.62
N ILE A 490 -20.07 23.15 1.86
CA ILE A 490 -20.08 23.97 0.64
C ILE A 490 -19.96 23.15 -0.63
N LYS A 491 -19.44 21.91 -0.54
CA LYS A 491 -19.29 20.99 -1.69
C LYS A 491 -19.39 19.55 -1.20
N ILE A 492 -20.02 18.69 -2.00
CA ILE A 492 -20.11 17.24 -1.78
C ILE A 492 -19.63 16.52 -3.03
N ASN A 493 -18.69 15.59 -2.87
CA ASN A 493 -18.33 14.64 -3.91
C ASN A 493 -18.89 13.26 -3.56
N ASP A 494 -19.72 12.70 -4.43
CA ASP A 494 -20.20 11.31 -4.36
C ASP A 494 -19.59 10.53 -5.52
N TYR A 495 -18.62 9.67 -5.21
CA TYR A 495 -17.91 8.88 -6.21
C TYR A 495 -18.72 7.66 -6.68
N GLU A 496 -19.68 7.18 -5.88
CA GLU A 496 -20.61 6.13 -6.32
C GLU A 496 -21.56 6.64 -7.39
N MET A 497 -22.05 7.87 -7.21
CA MET A 497 -22.92 8.54 -8.17
C MET A 497 -22.14 9.29 -9.26
N GLN A 498 -20.81 9.37 -9.14
CA GLN A 498 -19.90 10.15 -10.01
C GLN A 498 -20.34 11.63 -10.14
N VAL A 499 -20.78 12.25 -9.05
CA VAL A 499 -21.28 13.63 -9.02
C VAL A 499 -20.55 14.47 -7.97
N SER A 500 -20.12 15.65 -8.38
CA SER A 500 -19.65 16.72 -7.51
C SER A 500 -20.71 17.81 -7.48
N LEU A 501 -21.26 18.10 -6.28
CA LEU A 501 -22.25 19.15 -6.03
C LEU A 501 -21.58 20.33 -5.34
N ASP A 502 -21.51 21.47 -6.01
CA ASP A 502 -21.17 22.76 -5.40
C ASP A 502 -22.44 23.36 -4.82
N ILE A 503 -22.57 23.37 -3.51
CA ILE A 503 -23.80 23.81 -2.80
C ILE A 503 -23.95 25.34 -2.91
N LEU A 504 -22.85 26.09 -2.90
CA LEU A 504 -22.88 27.56 -2.98
C LEU A 504 -23.41 28.05 -4.33
N LYS A 505 -23.04 27.35 -5.42
CA LYS A 505 -23.45 27.68 -6.78
C LYS A 505 -24.69 26.91 -7.23
N GLY A 506 -25.09 25.87 -6.51
CA GLY A 506 -26.17 24.95 -6.91
C GLY A 506 -25.83 24.14 -8.17
N THR A 507 -24.56 24.00 -8.52
CA THR A 507 -24.13 23.33 -9.75
C THR A 507 -23.66 21.90 -9.51
N LYS A 508 -23.98 21.01 -10.45
CA LYS A 508 -23.51 19.62 -10.46
C LYS A 508 -22.56 19.42 -11.62
N THR A 509 -21.42 18.78 -11.34
CA THR A 509 -20.44 18.36 -12.35
C THR A 509 -20.17 16.87 -12.23
N ARG A 510 -19.75 16.25 -13.34
CA ARG A 510 -19.37 14.84 -13.35
C ARG A 510 -17.99 14.67 -12.71
N ILE A 511 -17.80 13.57 -11.99
CA ILE A 511 -16.49 13.11 -11.52
C ILE A 511 -16.01 12.03 -12.51
N ASP A 512 -14.90 12.29 -13.19
CA ASP A 512 -14.30 11.39 -14.20
C ASP A 512 -13.35 10.35 -13.58
N LEU A 513 -13.76 9.77 -12.45
CA LEU A 513 -13.11 8.61 -11.84
C LEU A 513 -14.06 7.42 -11.88
N VAL A 514 -13.51 6.20 -11.83
CA VAL A 514 -14.34 4.99 -11.74
C VAL A 514 -15.21 5.04 -10.48
N LYS A 515 -16.36 4.36 -10.52
CA LYS A 515 -17.27 4.31 -9.37
C LYS A 515 -16.58 3.73 -8.14
N SER A 516 -16.81 4.36 -7.01
CA SER A 516 -16.30 3.92 -5.71
C SER A 516 -17.22 4.38 -4.59
N ASP A 517 -17.48 3.53 -3.60
CA ASP A 517 -18.31 3.89 -2.46
C ASP A 517 -17.55 4.85 -1.51
N VAL A 518 -17.39 6.09 -1.97
CA VAL A 518 -16.73 7.17 -1.24
C VAL A 518 -17.61 8.41 -1.27
N LEU A 519 -17.73 9.08 -0.12
CA LEU A 519 -18.32 10.41 0.03
C LEU A 519 -17.29 11.38 0.56
N GLN A 520 -17.28 12.61 0.06
CA GLN A 520 -16.47 13.70 0.60
C GLN A 520 -17.32 14.92 0.87
N PHE A 521 -17.16 15.52 2.05
CA PHE A 521 -17.73 16.79 2.45
C PHE A 521 -16.61 17.83 2.56
N PHE A 522 -16.80 18.97 1.90
CA PHE A 522 -15.90 20.11 2.00
C PHE A 522 -16.63 21.23 2.74
N LEU A 523 -15.99 21.75 3.78
CA LEU A 523 -16.58 22.76 4.66
C LEU A 523 -16.02 24.15 4.35
N ALA A 524 -16.76 25.18 4.73
CA ALA A 524 -16.41 26.58 4.49
C ALA A 524 -15.10 27.03 5.18
N ASP A 525 -14.70 26.34 6.26
CA ASP A 525 -13.44 26.58 6.98
C ASP A 525 -12.22 25.83 6.38
N GLY A 526 -12.38 25.19 5.22
CA GLY A 526 -11.35 24.42 4.54
C GLY A 526 -11.21 22.97 5.01
N THR A 527 -12.04 22.51 5.95
CA THR A 527 -12.07 21.11 6.38
C THR A 527 -12.57 20.21 5.25
N LYS A 528 -11.90 19.05 5.06
CA LYS A 528 -12.32 17.96 4.19
C LYS A 528 -12.58 16.70 5.03
N ILE A 529 -13.75 16.09 4.87
CA ILE A 529 -14.11 14.82 5.52
C ILE A 529 -14.40 13.82 4.42
N SER A 530 -13.68 12.70 4.40
CA SER A 530 -13.90 11.61 3.44
C SER A 530 -14.38 10.36 4.17
N ILE A 531 -15.42 9.72 3.68
CA ILE A 531 -16.04 8.53 4.26
C ILE A 531 -15.95 7.40 3.26
N ARG A 532 -15.39 6.27 3.67
CA ARG A 532 -15.18 5.11 2.81
C ARG A 532 -15.36 3.80 3.58
N PRO A 533 -16.31 2.93 3.20
CA PRO A 533 -16.35 1.57 3.73
C PRO A 533 -15.20 0.73 3.16
N SER A 534 -14.78 -0.29 3.91
CA SER A 534 -13.84 -1.29 3.42
C SER A 534 -14.56 -2.26 2.47
N GLY A 535 -13.93 -2.61 1.35
CA GLY A 535 -14.47 -3.62 0.43
C GLY A 535 -14.33 -5.05 0.93
N THR A 536 -13.43 -5.32 1.90
CA THR A 536 -13.06 -6.68 2.32
C THR A 536 -13.38 -6.99 3.78
N GLU A 537 -13.64 -5.97 4.58
CA GLU A 537 -13.86 -6.11 6.03
C GLU A 537 -15.07 -5.26 6.44
N PRO A 538 -15.85 -5.67 7.46
CA PRO A 538 -16.98 -4.88 7.95
C PRO A 538 -16.47 -3.70 8.79
N LYS A 539 -15.85 -2.74 8.12
CA LYS A 539 -15.32 -1.52 8.72
C LYS A 539 -15.53 -0.32 7.79
N ILE A 540 -15.71 0.86 8.38
CA ILE A 540 -15.82 2.14 7.68
C ILE A 540 -14.73 3.08 8.19
N LYS A 541 -14.12 3.82 7.26
CA LYS A 541 -13.05 4.77 7.50
C LYS A 541 -13.53 6.18 7.34
N PHE A 542 -13.19 7.03 8.29
CA PHE A 542 -13.40 8.48 8.23
C PHE A 542 -12.04 9.16 8.22
N TYR A 543 -11.75 9.88 7.15
CA TYR A 543 -10.54 10.67 6.98
C TYR A 543 -10.89 12.13 7.21
N PHE A 544 -10.27 12.76 8.19
CA PHE A 544 -10.41 14.18 8.50
C PHE A 544 -9.14 14.90 8.06
N SER A 545 -9.30 15.99 7.33
CA SER A 545 -8.22 16.93 7.00
C SER A 545 -8.68 18.32 7.38
N VAL A 546 -8.04 18.91 8.37
CA VAL A 546 -8.27 20.29 8.78
C VAL A 546 -7.03 21.11 8.48
N ASN A 547 -7.22 22.39 8.21
CA ASN A 547 -6.08 23.26 7.90
C ASN A 547 -6.27 24.68 8.45
N THR A 548 -5.17 25.36 8.59
CA THR A 548 -5.13 26.79 8.92
C THR A 548 -3.79 27.39 8.47
N LYS A 549 -3.70 28.71 8.46
CA LYS A 549 -2.42 29.38 8.25
C LYS A 549 -1.53 29.20 9.48
N LEU A 550 -0.25 28.90 9.28
CA LEU A 550 0.80 28.95 10.29
C LEU A 550 1.66 30.19 10.04
N ASP A 551 1.59 31.19 10.92
CA ASP A 551 2.29 32.47 10.72
C ASP A 551 3.81 32.34 10.85
N CYS A 552 4.27 31.51 11.78
CA CYS A 552 5.68 31.18 11.99
C CYS A 552 5.80 29.81 12.67
N SER A 553 6.96 29.19 12.54
CA SER A 553 7.24 27.87 13.11
C SER A 553 7.11 27.81 14.63
N ASP A 554 7.31 28.93 15.36
CA ASP A 554 7.20 28.98 16.82
C ASP A 554 5.77 28.85 17.34
N LYS A 555 4.78 29.08 16.48
CA LYS A 555 3.37 28.88 16.81
C LYS A 555 2.86 27.47 16.49
N PHE A 556 3.74 26.56 16.10
CA PHE A 556 3.33 25.23 15.65
C PHE A 556 2.54 24.47 16.74
N GLU A 557 3.05 24.35 17.94
CA GLU A 557 2.45 23.57 19.02
C GLU A 557 1.10 24.16 19.47
N GLU A 558 0.97 25.50 19.47
CA GLU A 558 -0.30 26.18 19.74
C GLU A 558 -1.32 25.90 18.64
N THR A 559 -0.90 26.07 17.38
CA THR A 559 -1.76 25.86 16.20
C THR A 559 -2.16 24.39 16.07
N GLU A 560 -1.26 23.46 16.37
CA GLU A 560 -1.52 22.03 16.38
C GLU A 560 -2.65 21.67 17.36
N LYS A 561 -2.61 22.22 18.59
CA LYS A 561 -3.68 22.01 19.58
C LYS A 561 -5.03 22.52 19.09
N VAL A 562 -5.06 23.67 18.41
CA VAL A 562 -6.31 24.20 17.82
C VAL A 562 -6.89 23.25 16.76
N LEU A 563 -6.03 22.70 15.91
CA LEU A 563 -6.45 21.74 14.88
C LEU A 563 -6.90 20.41 15.50
N ASP A 564 -6.26 19.92 16.56
CA ASP A 564 -6.67 18.73 17.31
C ASP A 564 -8.04 18.91 17.95
N GLN A 565 -8.28 20.07 18.58
CA GLN A 565 -9.58 20.41 19.15
C GLN A 565 -10.66 20.48 18.07
N ARG A 566 -10.36 21.04 16.88
CA ARG A 566 -11.28 21.08 15.75
C ARG A 566 -11.63 19.67 15.27
N ILE A 567 -10.65 18.79 15.10
CA ILE A 567 -10.90 17.40 14.70
C ILE A 567 -11.76 16.70 15.76
N SER A 568 -11.46 16.86 17.05
CA SER A 568 -12.24 16.26 18.13
C SER A 568 -13.68 16.74 18.12
N ALA A 569 -13.90 18.04 17.97
CA ALA A 569 -15.25 18.62 17.89
C ALA A 569 -16.06 18.11 16.66
N ILE A 570 -15.38 17.88 15.51
CA ILE A 570 -16.01 17.29 14.33
C ILE A 570 -16.43 15.84 14.61
N ILE A 571 -15.57 15.05 15.26
CA ILE A 571 -15.83 13.65 15.60
C ILE A 571 -17.04 13.54 16.54
N ASP A 572 -17.11 14.41 17.55
CA ASP A 572 -18.21 14.47 18.52
C ASP A 572 -19.52 14.87 17.84
N ASP A 573 -19.51 15.92 16.99
CA ASP A 573 -20.67 16.38 16.23
C ASP A 573 -21.23 15.30 15.30
N MET A 574 -20.34 14.53 14.66
CA MET A 574 -20.70 13.39 13.81
C MET A 574 -21.06 12.11 14.59
N LYS A 575 -20.94 12.11 15.91
CA LYS A 575 -21.24 10.97 16.82
C LYS A 575 -20.52 9.68 16.43
N LEU A 576 -19.22 9.76 16.16
CA LEU A 576 -18.44 8.64 15.64
C LEU A 576 -17.77 7.78 16.73
N LEU A 577 -17.66 8.26 17.97
CA LEU A 577 -17.08 7.56 19.13
C LEU A 577 -18.08 7.42 20.27
#